data_ba335a32b583cf26d962354a56ece0d9
#
_entry.id   ba335a32b583cf26d962354a56ece0d9
#
_cell.length_a   1.000
_cell.length_b   1.000
_cell.length_c   1.000
_cell.angle_alpha   90.00
_cell.angle_beta   90.00
_cell.angle_gamma   90.00
#
_symmetry.space_group_name_H-M   'P 1'
#
loop_
_entity.id
_entity.type
_entity.pdbx_description
1 polymer ?
#
loop_
_entity_poly.entity_id
_entity_poly.type
_entity_poly.pdbx_seq_one_letter_code
_entity_poly.pdbx_strand_id
1 'polypeptide(L)'
;RGGLIHCNPAANAMLQRPIGEECTYNKLFGSAYPFQEVLALRKPDHAESELLVGGSTLELYLAPFSGQDSGGVLVVLHDVTEQHRNEERRKEFVANVSHELRTPLTNVRSYAETLLDAGRDIPQDTADSFLDIIISETDRMTHIVQDLLTLSRLDAGDAELVLSRFPFEEAIESVARANALNAR
;
A
#
# COMPACT_ATOMS: atom_id res chain seq x y z
N ARG A 1 1.01 40.79 -3.84
CA ARG A 1 0.96 40.62 -2.38
C ARG A 1 0.38 39.25 -1.97
N GLY A 2 -0.18 38.45 -2.90
CA GLY A 2 -0.64 37.07 -2.68
C GLY A 2 -1.80 36.92 -1.68
N GLY A 3 -2.67 37.94 -1.59
CA GLY A 3 -3.88 37.85 -0.78
C GLY A 3 -4.91 36.94 -1.41
N LEU A 4 -5.78 36.37 -0.57
CA LEU A 4 -6.87 35.49 -1.01
C LEU A 4 -7.93 36.30 -1.76
N ILE A 5 -8.34 35.80 -2.92
CA ILE A 5 -9.45 36.37 -3.71
C ILE A 5 -10.73 35.55 -3.47
N HIS A 6 -10.60 34.22 -3.57
CA HIS A 6 -11.73 33.30 -3.41
C HIS A 6 -11.27 31.96 -2.88
N CYS A 7 -12.07 31.33 -2.04
CA CYS A 7 -11.83 29.98 -1.54
C CYS A 7 -13.18 29.24 -1.45
N ASN A 8 -13.25 28.01 -1.93
CA ASN A 8 -14.45 27.20 -1.78
C ASN A 8 -14.45 26.45 -0.42
N PRO A 9 -15.61 26.01 0.07
CA PRO A 9 -15.72 25.30 1.34
C PRO A 9 -14.89 24.00 1.40
N ALA A 10 -14.73 23.30 0.27
CA ALA A 10 -13.95 22.08 0.19
C ALA A 10 -12.45 22.34 0.48
N ALA A 11 -11.88 23.43 -0.05
CA ALA A 11 -10.50 23.81 0.24
C ALA A 11 -10.31 24.15 1.73
N ASN A 12 -11.27 24.80 2.37
CA ASN A 12 -11.24 25.05 3.81
C ASN A 12 -11.22 23.75 4.63
N ALA A 13 -12.04 22.78 4.23
CA ALA A 13 -12.08 21.47 4.89
C ALA A 13 -10.77 20.71 4.72
N MET A 14 -10.20 20.66 3.50
CA MET A 14 -8.93 19.99 3.22
C MET A 14 -7.75 20.61 3.97
N LEU A 15 -7.69 21.95 4.06
CA LEU A 15 -6.65 22.65 4.79
C LEU A 15 -6.84 22.66 6.31
N GLN A 16 -7.95 22.10 6.80
CA GLN A 16 -8.28 21.92 8.23
C GLN A 16 -8.20 23.23 9.03
N ARG A 17 -8.42 24.37 8.38
CA ARG A 17 -8.40 25.69 9.01
C ARG A 17 -9.32 26.66 8.25
N PRO A 18 -9.97 27.57 8.94
CA PRO A 18 -10.71 28.64 8.27
C PRO A 18 -9.72 29.54 7.53
N ILE A 19 -9.94 29.70 6.23
CA ILE A 19 -9.15 30.59 5.39
C ILE A 19 -9.92 31.92 5.32
N GLY A 20 -9.44 32.93 6.02
CA GLY A 20 -9.97 34.30 6.02
C GLY A 20 -9.16 35.26 5.14
N GLU A 21 -9.63 36.50 5.05
CA GLU A 21 -9.02 37.58 4.25
C GLU A 21 -7.54 37.90 4.64
N GLU A 22 -7.12 37.54 5.84
CA GLU A 22 -5.75 37.70 6.35
C GLU A 22 -4.79 36.60 5.84
N CYS A 23 -5.33 35.56 5.18
CA CYS A 23 -4.51 34.49 4.66
C CYS A 23 -3.82 34.90 3.36
N THR A 24 -2.53 34.68 3.29
CA THR A 24 -1.73 34.93 2.10
C THR A 24 -1.24 33.61 1.52
N TYR A 25 -0.97 33.58 0.22
CA TYR A 25 -0.38 32.44 -0.46
C TYR A 25 0.83 31.88 0.29
N ASN A 26 1.76 32.73 0.69
CA ASN A 26 2.98 32.30 1.37
C ASN A 26 2.72 31.63 2.73
N LYS A 27 1.70 32.04 3.45
CA LYS A 27 1.32 31.39 4.72
C LYS A 27 0.68 30.01 4.50
N LEU A 28 0.02 29.81 3.35
CA LEU A 28 -0.70 28.57 3.04
C LEU A 28 0.17 27.58 2.28
N PHE A 29 0.87 28.03 1.28
CA PHE A 29 1.53 27.20 0.27
C PHE A 29 2.99 27.57 0.03
N GLY A 30 3.52 28.63 0.66
CA GLY A 30 4.89 29.10 0.42
C GLY A 30 5.98 28.10 0.77
N SER A 31 5.70 27.15 1.68
CA SER A 31 6.61 26.04 2.01
C SER A 31 6.59 24.93 0.97
N ALA A 32 5.47 24.76 0.27
CA ALA A 32 5.32 23.74 -0.76
C ALA A 32 5.86 24.24 -2.11
N TYR A 33 5.52 25.51 -2.47
CA TYR A 33 6.01 26.12 -3.72
C TYR A 33 6.08 27.66 -3.60
N PRO A 34 7.21 28.32 -3.97
CA PRO A 34 7.35 29.77 -3.85
C PRO A 34 6.41 30.54 -4.79
N PHE A 35 5.74 31.57 -4.28
CA PHE A 35 4.77 32.38 -5.03
C PHE A 35 5.34 32.99 -6.31
N GLN A 36 6.57 33.50 -6.25
CA GLN A 36 7.24 34.14 -7.38
C GLN A 36 7.53 33.16 -8.52
N GLU A 37 7.85 31.92 -8.18
CA GLU A 37 8.13 30.88 -9.16
C GLU A 37 6.85 30.46 -9.91
N VAL A 38 5.70 30.39 -9.21
CA VAL A 38 4.41 30.13 -9.87
C VAL A 38 4.06 31.25 -10.85
N LEU A 39 4.27 32.53 -10.46
CA LEU A 39 3.99 33.66 -11.32
C LEU A 39 4.91 33.73 -12.55
N ALA A 40 6.10 33.13 -12.47
CA ALA A 40 7.07 33.08 -13.60
C ALA A 40 6.72 31.99 -14.62
N LEU A 41 5.79 31.08 -14.32
CA LEU A 41 5.36 30.04 -15.25
C LEU A 41 4.68 30.67 -16.48
N ARG A 42 4.94 30.10 -17.65
CA ARG A 42 4.26 30.48 -18.88
C ARG A 42 3.05 29.60 -19.13
N LYS A 43 1.92 30.19 -19.52
CA LYS A 43 0.76 29.41 -19.93
C LYS A 43 1.12 28.52 -21.14
N PRO A 44 0.70 27.22 -21.14
CA PRO A 44 -0.24 26.56 -20.24
C PRO A 44 0.41 25.86 -19.04
N ASP A 45 1.66 26.13 -18.70
CA ASP A 45 2.41 25.42 -17.66
C ASP A 45 1.77 25.61 -16.27
N HIS A 46 1.89 24.61 -15.44
CA HIS A 46 1.51 24.59 -14.03
C HIS A 46 2.64 23.95 -13.21
N ALA A 47 2.65 24.23 -11.92
CA ALA A 47 3.53 23.56 -10.98
C ALA A 47 2.72 22.55 -10.17
N GLU A 48 3.36 21.45 -9.83
CA GLU A 48 2.82 20.42 -8.96
C GLU A 48 3.66 20.36 -7.68
N SER A 49 3.03 20.16 -6.56
CA SER A 49 3.70 19.99 -5.27
C SER A 49 2.80 19.23 -4.31
N GLU A 50 3.37 18.77 -3.20
CA GLU A 50 2.62 18.09 -2.15
C GLU A 50 2.65 18.90 -0.87
N LEU A 51 1.57 18.83 -0.10
CA LEU A 51 1.43 19.47 1.19
C LEU A 51 0.82 18.50 2.21
N LEU A 52 1.50 18.32 3.34
CA LEU A 52 0.99 17.54 4.46
C LEU A 52 0.21 18.44 5.41
N VAL A 53 -1.06 18.12 5.63
CA VAL A 53 -1.94 18.87 6.53
C VAL A 53 -2.72 17.91 7.43
N GLY A 54 -2.48 17.96 8.75
CA GLY A 54 -3.26 17.20 9.73
C GLY A 54 -3.28 15.68 9.51
N GLY A 55 -2.21 15.13 8.88
CA GLY A 55 -2.13 13.71 8.54
C GLY A 55 -2.75 13.33 7.18
N SER A 56 -3.26 14.32 6.41
CA SER A 56 -3.64 14.16 5.01
C SER A 56 -2.53 14.61 4.08
N THR A 57 -2.37 13.94 2.95
CA THR A 57 -1.48 14.32 1.85
C THR A 57 -2.32 14.98 0.78
N LEU A 58 -2.06 16.28 0.55
CA LEU A 58 -2.73 17.07 -0.48
C LEU A 58 -1.77 17.30 -1.65
N GLU A 59 -2.20 16.94 -2.85
CA GLU A 59 -1.53 17.30 -4.09
C GLU A 59 -2.02 18.68 -4.52
N LEU A 60 -1.06 19.57 -4.83
CA LEU A 60 -1.33 20.93 -5.23
C LEU A 60 -1.00 21.12 -6.71
N TYR A 61 -1.96 21.66 -7.46
CA TYR A 61 -1.75 22.14 -8.80
C TYR A 61 -1.81 23.67 -8.77
N LEU A 62 -0.73 24.31 -9.20
CA LEU A 62 -0.51 25.75 -9.09
C LEU A 62 -0.32 26.35 -10.47
N ALA A 63 -1.26 27.17 -10.90
CA ALA A 63 -1.20 27.81 -12.22
C ALA A 63 -1.36 29.34 -12.14
N PRO A 64 -0.55 30.12 -12.89
CA PRO A 64 -0.76 31.55 -12.98
C PRO A 64 -1.99 31.85 -13.84
N PHE A 65 -2.81 32.80 -13.42
CA PHE A 65 -3.86 33.36 -14.26
C PHE A 65 -3.69 34.86 -14.42
N SER A 66 -4.13 35.40 -15.59
CA SER A 66 -4.13 36.82 -15.87
C SER A 66 -5.54 37.23 -16.25
N GLY A 67 -6.08 38.21 -15.54
CA GLY A 67 -7.32 38.90 -15.87
C GLY A 67 -7.06 40.28 -16.48
N GLN A 68 -8.13 41.00 -16.83
CA GLN A 68 -8.00 42.35 -17.46
C GLN A 68 -7.35 43.38 -16.53
N ASP A 69 -7.58 43.26 -15.20
CA ASP A 69 -7.07 44.24 -14.22
C ASP A 69 -6.14 43.64 -13.16
N SER A 70 -5.99 42.32 -13.10
CA SER A 70 -5.14 41.69 -12.09
C SER A 70 -4.73 40.28 -12.51
N GLY A 71 -3.55 39.87 -12.05
CA GLY A 71 -3.05 38.48 -12.14
C GLY A 71 -3.04 37.82 -10.77
N GLY A 72 -3.04 36.50 -10.75
CA GLY A 72 -2.99 35.71 -9.54
C GLY A 72 -2.55 34.28 -9.79
N VAL A 73 -2.67 33.47 -8.75
CA VAL A 73 -2.40 32.03 -8.79
C VAL A 73 -3.67 31.29 -8.49
N LEU A 74 -4.04 30.36 -9.35
CA LEU A 74 -5.07 29.35 -9.09
C LEU A 74 -4.38 28.19 -8.39
N VAL A 75 -4.95 27.78 -7.25
CA VAL A 75 -4.50 26.60 -6.50
C VAL A 75 -5.64 25.58 -6.50
N VAL A 76 -5.38 24.39 -7.01
CA VAL A 76 -6.28 23.24 -6.93
C VAL A 76 -5.67 22.26 -5.94
N LEU A 77 -6.49 21.82 -4.99
CA LEU A 77 -6.13 20.83 -3.96
C LEU A 77 -6.82 19.51 -4.27
N HIS A 78 -6.06 18.45 -4.26
CA HIS A 78 -6.56 17.09 -4.38
C HIS A 78 -6.09 16.28 -3.19
N ASP A 79 -7.02 15.69 -2.42
CA ASP A 79 -6.67 14.80 -1.32
C ASP A 79 -6.31 13.42 -1.89
N VAL A 80 -5.03 13.09 -1.82
CA VAL A 80 -4.46 11.83 -2.32
C VAL A 80 -4.07 10.88 -1.18
N THR A 81 -4.53 11.16 0.04
CA THR A 81 -4.19 10.40 1.25
C THR A 81 -4.49 8.90 1.09
N GLU A 82 -5.70 8.58 0.63
CA GLU A 82 -6.10 7.17 0.45
C GLU A 82 -5.31 6.50 -0.68
N GLN A 83 -4.99 7.23 -1.74
CA GLN A 83 -4.17 6.72 -2.84
C GLN A 83 -2.76 6.39 -2.36
N HIS A 84 -2.10 7.30 -1.64
CA HIS A 84 -0.79 7.06 -1.05
C HIS A 84 -0.79 5.89 -0.07
N ARG A 85 -1.77 5.82 0.83
CA ARG A 85 -1.92 4.69 1.76
C ARG A 85 -2.10 3.35 1.05
N ASN A 86 -2.88 3.34 -0.01
CA ASN A 86 -3.10 2.11 -0.80
C ASN A 86 -1.82 1.69 -1.55
N GLU A 87 -1.07 2.64 -2.09
CA GLU A 87 0.22 2.36 -2.71
C GLU A 87 1.25 1.85 -1.72
N GLU A 88 1.32 2.44 -0.52
CA GLU A 88 2.21 1.98 0.55
C GLU A 88 1.84 0.56 1.00
N ARG A 89 0.57 0.29 1.25
CA ARG A 89 0.07 -1.06 1.58
C ARG A 89 0.42 -2.07 0.49
N ARG A 90 0.27 -1.68 -0.78
CA ARG A 90 0.62 -2.55 -1.91
C ARG A 90 2.12 -2.84 -1.97
N LYS A 91 2.97 -1.83 -1.74
CA LYS A 91 4.44 -2.02 -1.67
C LYS A 91 4.82 -2.94 -0.51
N GLU A 92 4.27 -2.70 0.67
CA GLU A 92 4.49 -3.53 1.85
C GLU A 92 4.02 -4.98 1.62
N PHE A 93 2.83 -5.17 1.04
CA PHE A 93 2.32 -6.48 0.68
C PHE A 93 3.27 -7.25 -0.24
N VAL A 94 3.74 -6.63 -1.34
CA VAL A 94 4.69 -7.26 -2.26
C VAL A 94 6.02 -7.61 -1.57
N ALA A 95 6.51 -6.74 -0.70
CA ALA A 95 7.72 -6.99 0.07
C ALA A 95 7.54 -8.19 1.01
N ASN A 96 6.44 -8.23 1.77
CA ASN A 96 6.12 -9.31 2.70
C ASN A 96 5.98 -10.66 1.98
N VAL A 97 5.24 -10.71 0.88
CA VAL A 97 5.12 -11.91 0.03
C VAL A 97 6.48 -12.39 -0.44
N SER A 98 7.34 -11.47 -0.91
CA SER A 98 8.68 -11.80 -1.37
C SER A 98 9.55 -12.40 -0.26
N HIS A 99 9.43 -11.91 0.97
CA HIS A 99 10.12 -12.45 2.14
C HIS A 99 9.59 -13.82 2.53
N GLU A 100 8.26 -13.99 2.58
CA GLU A 100 7.61 -15.26 2.94
C GLU A 100 7.89 -16.40 1.95
N LEU A 101 8.11 -16.07 0.68
CA LEU A 101 8.48 -17.05 -0.34
C LEU A 101 10.01 -17.31 -0.38
N ARG A 102 10.84 -16.33 -0.03
CA ARG A 102 12.31 -16.48 -0.11
C ARG A 102 12.83 -17.49 0.91
N THR A 103 12.30 -17.49 2.12
CA THR A 103 12.74 -18.38 3.20
C THR A 103 12.57 -19.86 2.85
N PRO A 104 11.36 -20.35 2.51
CA PRO A 104 11.17 -21.74 2.12
C PRO A 104 11.97 -22.10 0.87
N LEU A 105 12.06 -21.21 -0.11
CA LEU A 105 12.85 -21.44 -1.32
C LEU A 105 14.33 -21.62 -1.01
N THR A 106 14.88 -20.83 -0.08
CA THR A 106 16.27 -20.96 0.37
C THR A 106 16.50 -22.29 1.07
N ASN A 107 15.55 -22.74 1.91
CA ASN A 107 15.62 -24.04 2.58
C ASN A 107 15.59 -25.18 1.57
N VAL A 108 14.61 -25.19 0.65
CA VAL A 108 14.51 -26.18 -0.43
C VAL A 108 15.83 -26.29 -1.20
N ARG A 109 16.38 -25.14 -1.60
CA ARG A 109 17.63 -25.09 -2.34
C ARG A 109 18.80 -25.66 -1.51
N SER A 110 18.94 -25.24 -0.27
CA SER A 110 20.05 -25.67 0.61
C SER A 110 20.05 -27.17 0.85
N TYR A 111 18.87 -27.75 1.16
CA TYR A 111 18.76 -29.19 1.35
C TYR A 111 18.97 -29.97 0.07
N ALA A 112 18.50 -29.48 -1.07
CA ALA A 112 18.72 -30.07 -2.38
C ALA A 112 20.22 -30.04 -2.76
N GLU A 113 20.91 -28.90 -2.56
CA GLU A 113 22.37 -28.79 -2.79
C GLU A 113 23.13 -29.74 -1.88
N THR A 114 22.74 -29.86 -0.59
CA THR A 114 23.37 -30.81 0.34
C THR A 114 23.21 -32.27 -0.11
N LEU A 115 22.03 -32.64 -0.58
CA LEU A 115 21.78 -33.99 -1.13
C LEU A 115 22.60 -34.28 -2.38
N LEU A 116 22.78 -33.29 -3.26
CA LEU A 116 23.60 -33.42 -4.48
C LEU A 116 25.07 -33.54 -4.15
N ASP A 117 25.58 -32.72 -3.22
CA ASP A 117 26.99 -32.69 -2.86
C ASP A 117 27.42 -33.95 -2.08
N ALA A 118 26.59 -34.40 -1.17
CA ALA A 118 26.86 -35.61 -0.37
C ALA A 118 26.72 -36.90 -1.18
N GLY A 119 25.94 -36.89 -2.27
CA GLY A 119 25.81 -38.04 -3.16
C GLY A 119 25.33 -39.31 -2.42
N ARG A 120 26.16 -40.39 -2.52
CA ARG A 120 25.88 -41.69 -1.87
C ARG A 120 26.45 -41.79 -0.45
N ASP A 121 27.20 -40.80 0.01
CA ASP A 121 27.87 -40.84 1.32
C ASP A 121 26.96 -40.40 2.47
N ILE A 122 25.76 -39.89 2.18
CA ILE A 122 24.76 -39.50 3.19
C ILE A 122 24.01 -40.73 3.67
N PRO A 123 23.78 -40.89 5.00
CA PRO A 123 22.91 -41.94 5.53
C PRO A 123 21.48 -41.80 4.99
N GLN A 124 20.82 -42.93 4.66
CA GLN A 124 19.50 -42.93 4.06
C GLN A 124 18.47 -42.17 4.90
N ASP A 125 18.44 -42.39 6.22
CA ASP A 125 17.54 -41.72 7.15
C ASP A 125 17.70 -40.17 7.11
N THR A 126 18.95 -39.71 6.90
CA THR A 126 19.24 -38.27 6.79
C THR A 126 18.78 -37.73 5.43
N ALA A 127 18.95 -38.49 4.36
CA ALA A 127 18.50 -38.11 3.03
C ALA A 127 16.97 -38.04 3.00
N ASP A 128 16.28 -39.03 3.59
CA ASP A 128 14.82 -39.04 3.70
C ASP A 128 14.30 -37.84 4.50
N SER A 129 14.97 -37.51 5.63
CA SER A 129 14.61 -36.30 6.41
C SER A 129 14.77 -35.00 5.61
N PHE A 130 15.80 -34.88 4.78
CA PHE A 130 15.98 -33.68 3.92
C PHE A 130 14.91 -33.60 2.83
N LEU A 131 14.52 -34.74 2.25
CA LEU A 131 13.42 -34.80 1.29
C LEU A 131 12.09 -34.40 1.93
N ASP A 132 11.82 -34.88 3.15
CA ASP A 132 10.61 -34.49 3.89
C ASP A 132 10.55 -32.98 4.16
N ILE A 133 11.69 -32.36 4.49
CA ILE A 133 11.76 -30.91 4.66
C ILE A 133 11.49 -30.19 3.33
N ILE A 134 12.09 -30.65 2.23
CA ILE A 134 11.84 -30.07 0.89
C ILE A 134 10.35 -30.14 0.52
N ILE A 135 9.71 -31.28 0.76
CA ILE A 135 8.27 -31.45 0.51
C ILE A 135 7.44 -30.51 1.37
N SER A 136 7.73 -30.46 2.67
CA SER A 136 7.02 -29.58 3.62
C SER A 136 7.12 -28.10 3.24
N GLU A 137 8.31 -27.62 2.86
CA GLU A 137 8.51 -26.24 2.45
C GLU A 137 7.81 -25.93 1.09
N THR A 138 7.75 -26.91 0.20
CA THR A 138 7.03 -26.78 -1.07
C THR A 138 5.50 -26.71 -0.84
N ASP A 139 4.97 -27.52 0.06
CA ASP A 139 3.56 -27.47 0.47
C ASP A 139 3.22 -26.12 1.12
N ARG A 140 4.11 -25.62 2.00
CA ARG A 140 3.97 -24.28 2.58
C ARG A 140 3.91 -23.19 1.50
N MET A 141 4.80 -23.23 0.50
CA MET A 141 4.78 -22.27 -0.61
C MET A 141 3.45 -22.34 -1.40
N THR A 142 2.95 -23.56 -1.61
CA THR A 142 1.66 -23.78 -2.29
C THR A 142 0.52 -23.12 -1.55
N HIS A 143 0.47 -23.26 -0.21
CA HIS A 143 -0.53 -22.57 0.62
C HIS A 143 -0.43 -21.06 0.52
N ILE A 144 0.79 -20.48 0.62
CA ILE A 144 1.00 -19.03 0.47
C ILE A 144 0.44 -18.54 -0.89
N VAL A 145 0.72 -19.26 -1.97
CA VAL A 145 0.19 -18.90 -3.30
C VAL A 145 -1.33 -18.97 -3.36
N GLN A 146 -1.95 -20.00 -2.75
CA GLN A 146 -3.40 -20.14 -2.68
C GLN A 146 -4.06 -19.00 -1.90
N ASP A 147 -3.46 -18.60 -0.77
CA ASP A 147 -3.93 -17.48 0.05
C ASP A 147 -3.85 -16.16 -0.75
N LEU A 148 -2.76 -15.94 -1.49
CA LEU A 148 -2.58 -14.77 -2.36
C LEU A 148 -3.63 -14.71 -3.48
N LEU A 149 -3.91 -15.85 -4.12
CA LEU A 149 -4.94 -15.94 -5.16
C LEU A 149 -6.34 -15.67 -4.59
N THR A 150 -6.61 -16.16 -3.39
CA THR A 150 -7.88 -15.92 -2.68
C THR A 150 -8.03 -14.44 -2.35
N LEU A 151 -6.98 -13.81 -1.80
CA LEU A 151 -6.98 -12.37 -1.51
C LEU A 151 -7.18 -11.54 -2.78
N SER A 152 -6.47 -11.89 -3.86
CA SER A 152 -6.60 -11.20 -5.15
C SER A 152 -8.03 -11.25 -5.70
N ARG A 153 -8.74 -12.38 -5.56
CA ARG A 153 -10.15 -12.51 -5.97
C ARG A 153 -11.09 -11.68 -5.09
N LEU A 154 -10.82 -11.63 -3.79
CA LEU A 154 -11.58 -10.79 -2.86
C LEU A 154 -11.42 -9.31 -3.19
N ASP A 155 -10.19 -8.86 -3.46
CA ASP A 155 -9.90 -7.46 -3.83
C ASP A 155 -10.52 -7.07 -5.19
N ALA A 156 -10.58 -8.01 -6.14
CA ALA A 156 -11.24 -7.79 -7.42
C ALA A 156 -12.79 -7.76 -7.34
N GLY A 157 -13.36 -8.14 -6.20
CA GLY A 157 -14.81 -8.29 -6.04
C GLY A 157 -15.39 -9.54 -6.74
N ASP A 158 -14.52 -10.43 -7.23
CA ASP A 158 -14.91 -11.64 -7.96
C ASP A 158 -15.22 -12.83 -7.02
N ALA A 159 -15.19 -12.63 -5.72
CA ALA A 159 -15.51 -13.66 -4.75
C ALA A 159 -17.03 -13.80 -4.60
N GLU A 160 -17.62 -14.79 -5.24
CA GLU A 160 -18.99 -15.19 -4.97
C GLU A 160 -19.08 -15.82 -3.56
N LEU A 161 -19.71 -15.11 -2.64
CA LEU A 161 -20.03 -15.65 -1.32
C LEU A 161 -21.22 -16.61 -1.43
N VAL A 162 -20.98 -17.90 -1.36
CA VAL A 162 -22.03 -18.90 -1.26
C VAL A 162 -22.50 -18.96 0.20
N LEU A 163 -23.61 -18.27 0.47
CA LEU A 163 -24.21 -18.30 1.81
C LEU A 163 -24.96 -19.63 2.00
N SER A 164 -24.53 -20.44 2.96
CA SER A 164 -25.19 -21.67 3.37
C SER A 164 -25.46 -21.69 4.87
N ARG A 165 -26.54 -22.36 5.26
CA ARG A 165 -26.78 -22.63 6.69
C ARG A 165 -25.97 -23.84 7.10
N PHE A 166 -25.21 -23.73 8.19
CA PHE A 166 -24.46 -24.85 8.75
C PHE A 166 -24.63 -24.90 10.29
N PRO A 167 -24.52 -26.08 10.91
CA PRO A 167 -24.55 -26.21 12.36
C PRO A 167 -23.28 -25.59 12.96
N PHE A 168 -23.43 -24.48 13.65
CA PHE A 168 -22.29 -23.73 14.23
C PHE A 168 -21.51 -24.56 15.27
N GLU A 169 -22.23 -25.38 16.05
CA GLU A 169 -21.62 -26.28 17.04
C GLU A 169 -20.67 -27.28 16.42
N GLU A 170 -21.04 -27.89 15.29
CA GLU A 170 -20.18 -28.85 14.56
C GLU A 170 -18.92 -28.17 13.99
N ALA A 171 -19.06 -26.93 13.54
CA ALA A 171 -17.91 -26.14 13.05
C ALA A 171 -16.93 -25.87 14.19
N ILE A 172 -17.39 -25.45 15.37
CA ILE A 172 -16.56 -25.22 16.55
C ILE A 172 -15.86 -26.51 16.98
N GLU A 173 -16.58 -27.63 17.07
CA GLU A 173 -15.97 -28.90 17.44
C GLU A 173 -14.92 -29.39 16.45
N SER A 174 -15.15 -29.16 15.14
CA SER A 174 -14.18 -29.48 14.09
C SER A 174 -12.89 -28.70 14.25
N VAL A 175 -13.00 -27.37 14.46
CA VAL A 175 -11.83 -26.49 14.67
C VAL A 175 -11.12 -26.84 15.98
N ALA A 176 -11.85 -27.10 17.05
CA ALA A 176 -11.26 -27.50 18.33
C ALA A 176 -10.49 -28.83 18.22
N ARG A 177 -11.02 -29.80 17.50
CA ARG A 177 -10.33 -31.08 17.24
C ARG A 177 -9.06 -30.89 16.40
N ALA A 178 -9.13 -30.10 15.35
CA ALA A 178 -7.98 -29.82 14.51
C ALA A 178 -6.83 -29.11 15.26
N ASN A 179 -7.16 -28.17 16.16
CA ASN A 179 -6.16 -27.48 16.97
C ASN A 179 -5.66 -28.27 18.20
N ALA A 180 -6.44 -29.22 18.71
CA ALA A 180 -6.00 -30.08 19.83
C ALA A 180 -4.82 -30.99 19.48
N LEU A 181 -4.64 -31.31 18.21
CA LEU A 181 -3.46 -32.05 17.69
C LEU A 181 -2.20 -31.20 17.64
N ASN A 182 -2.34 -29.89 17.42
CA ASN A 182 -1.23 -28.92 17.32
C ASN A 182 -0.85 -28.32 18.69
N ALA A 183 -1.63 -28.56 19.75
CA ALA A 183 -1.41 -28.01 21.10
C ALA A 183 -0.61 -28.95 22.04
N ARG A 184 0.03 -29.98 21.51
CA ARG A 184 0.98 -30.87 22.18
C ARG A 184 2.38 -30.60 21.66
#